data_01208c66e97cf75e2f16ba89945d84fe
#
_entry.id   01208c66e97cf75e2f16ba89945d84fe
#
_cell.length_a   1.000
_cell.length_b   1.000
_cell.length_c   1.000
_cell.angle_alpha   90.00
_cell.angle_beta   90.00
_cell.angle_gamma   90.00
#
_symmetry.space_group_name_H-M   'P 1'
#
loop_
_entity.id
_entity.type
_entity.pdbx_description
1 polymer ?
#
loop_
_entity_poly.entity_id
_entity_poly.type
_entity_poly.pdbx_seq_one_letter_code
_entity_poly.pdbx_strand_id
1 'polypeptide(L)'
;MAFDPVLMIMQPRQIDEAINSLKENIDIPKVWFRAYTEPQVMAQMNKFIRETNFSHYIVMSDDGVVSKEAADTILKYAEMDEYEVFTGWMNMHIEPDGNFSYISTVSQGYLPEILENEKGPMRNEYPPWLPIEWVISQEGMIRTKMANFAMSVAKREIFLELPLMTWPNGRSSDHNWSTRLQMMGIRVWTHRDAFIKHLRQGWTPWRHNWLVGKVTPQTIYEGKWRDREHYV
;
A
#
# COMPACT_ATOMS: atom_id res chain seq x y z
N MET A 1 22.27 12.06 -4.42
CA MET A 1 21.38 13.17 -3.99
C MET A 1 21.02 12.90 -2.53
N ALA A 2 20.93 13.91 -1.67
CA ALA A 2 20.50 13.66 -0.28
C ALA A 2 19.06 13.12 -0.27
N PHE A 3 18.72 12.30 0.72
CA PHE A 3 17.37 11.79 0.89
C PHE A 3 16.44 12.93 1.34
N ASP A 4 15.56 13.35 0.47
CA ASP A 4 14.60 14.44 0.65
C ASP A 4 13.23 13.98 0.16
N PRO A 5 12.49 13.21 0.99
CA PRO A 5 11.22 12.61 0.62
C PRO A 5 10.02 13.53 0.86
N VAL A 6 8.95 13.31 0.09
CA VAL A 6 7.63 13.90 0.31
C VAL A 6 6.54 12.85 0.29
N LEU A 7 5.60 12.93 1.23
CA LEU A 7 4.44 12.05 1.30
C LEU A 7 3.26 12.66 0.55
N MET A 8 2.84 11.99 -0.51
CA MET A 8 1.66 12.30 -1.31
C MET A 8 0.49 11.41 -0.86
N ILE A 9 -0.56 12.02 -0.34
CA ILE A 9 -1.70 11.30 0.22
C ILE A 9 -2.89 11.46 -0.71
N MET A 10 -3.39 10.33 -1.22
CA MET A 10 -4.65 10.26 -1.93
C MET A 10 -5.79 10.38 -0.92
N GLN A 11 -6.54 11.48 -0.92
CA GLN A 11 -7.61 11.74 0.06
C GLN A 11 -8.97 11.92 -0.62
N PRO A 12 -9.56 10.89 -1.22
CA PRO A 12 -10.95 10.95 -1.65
C PRO A 12 -11.95 10.89 -0.49
N ARG A 13 -11.53 10.34 0.66
CA ARG A 13 -12.32 10.19 1.89
C ARG A 13 -11.64 10.93 3.03
N GLN A 14 -12.40 11.24 4.07
CA GLN A 14 -11.85 11.80 5.30
C GLN A 14 -11.97 10.75 6.41
N ILE A 15 -10.89 9.98 6.61
CA ILE A 15 -10.79 8.96 7.65
C ILE A 15 -9.85 9.48 8.73
N ASP A 16 -10.42 9.98 9.82
CA ASP A 16 -9.67 10.70 10.85
C ASP A 16 -8.54 9.86 11.48
N GLU A 17 -8.76 8.56 11.70
CA GLU A 17 -7.74 7.66 12.26
C GLU A 17 -6.51 7.58 11.33
N ALA A 18 -6.73 7.39 10.03
CA ALA A 18 -5.63 7.37 9.05
C ALA A 18 -4.92 8.72 8.96
N ILE A 19 -5.68 9.80 8.88
CA ILE A 19 -5.15 11.16 8.81
C ILE A 19 -4.30 11.49 10.04
N ASN A 20 -4.78 11.17 11.23
CA ASN A 20 -4.07 11.45 12.47
C ASN A 20 -2.80 10.60 12.58
N SER A 21 -2.84 9.32 12.22
CA SER A 21 -1.65 8.48 12.23
C SER A 21 -0.53 9.03 11.31
N LEU A 22 -0.90 9.53 10.14
CA LEU A 22 0.06 10.14 9.21
C LEU A 22 0.67 11.44 9.76
N LYS A 23 -0.12 12.24 10.49
CA LYS A 23 0.36 13.48 11.11
C LYS A 23 1.28 13.21 12.30
N GLU A 24 0.95 12.23 13.10
CA GLU A 24 1.64 11.92 14.36
C GLU A 24 2.91 11.09 14.15
N ASN A 25 2.90 10.16 13.21
CA ASN A 25 3.94 9.15 13.07
C ASN A 25 4.94 9.40 11.94
N ILE A 26 4.71 10.39 11.09
CA ILE A 26 5.59 10.68 9.94
C ILE A 26 6.03 12.13 9.99
N ASP A 27 7.34 12.36 10.10
CA ASP A 27 7.94 13.70 10.15
C ASP A 27 8.65 14.06 8.84
N ILE A 28 7.88 14.13 7.75
CA ILE A 28 8.33 14.62 6.45
C ILE A 28 7.23 15.51 5.84
N PRO A 29 7.53 16.35 4.82
CA PRO A 29 6.52 17.12 4.11
C PRO A 29 5.39 16.25 3.59
N LYS A 30 4.15 16.72 3.73
CA LYS A 30 2.92 16.00 3.34
C LYS A 30 2.08 16.85 2.41
N VAL A 31 1.60 16.25 1.33
CA VAL A 31 0.69 16.89 0.36
C VAL A 31 -0.56 16.03 0.20
N TRP A 32 -1.71 16.66 0.37
CA TRP A 32 -3.02 16.02 0.31
C TRP A 32 -3.68 16.30 -1.03
N PHE A 33 -3.97 15.23 -1.78
CA PHE A 33 -4.62 15.32 -3.07
C PHE A 33 -6.09 14.90 -2.95
N ARG A 34 -6.98 15.86 -3.18
CA ARG A 34 -8.43 15.69 -3.07
C ARG A 34 -9.06 15.74 -4.44
N ALA A 35 -9.76 14.69 -4.82
CA ALA A 35 -10.55 14.65 -6.04
C ALA A 35 -11.64 13.58 -5.94
N TYR A 36 -12.65 13.68 -6.80
CA TYR A 36 -13.79 12.76 -6.81
C TYR A 36 -13.46 11.40 -7.43
N THR A 37 -12.42 11.32 -8.24
CA THR A 37 -12.05 10.10 -8.95
C THR A 37 -10.55 9.84 -8.85
N GLU A 38 -10.19 8.58 -8.88
CA GLU A 38 -8.79 8.14 -8.84
C GLU A 38 -7.96 8.71 -10.02
N PRO A 39 -8.43 8.74 -11.27
CA PRO A 39 -7.71 9.39 -12.36
C PRO A 39 -7.40 10.87 -12.12
N GLN A 40 -8.31 11.61 -11.48
CA GLN A 40 -8.07 13.02 -11.15
C GLN A 40 -6.97 13.17 -10.09
N VAL A 41 -6.96 12.31 -9.07
CA VAL A 41 -5.89 12.29 -8.07
C VAL A 41 -4.55 11.98 -8.72
N MET A 42 -4.48 10.96 -9.59
CA MET A 42 -3.25 10.61 -10.31
C MET A 42 -2.74 11.76 -11.17
N ALA A 43 -3.63 12.46 -11.86
CA ALA A 43 -3.24 13.63 -12.67
C ALA A 43 -2.65 14.76 -11.81
N GLN A 44 -3.21 15.03 -10.64
CA GLN A 44 -2.70 16.03 -9.70
C GLN A 44 -1.33 15.63 -9.13
N MET A 45 -1.17 14.36 -8.71
CA MET A 45 0.11 13.83 -8.22
C MET A 45 1.20 13.91 -9.29
N ASN A 46 0.90 13.48 -10.50
CA ASN A 46 1.85 13.54 -11.61
C ASN A 46 2.27 14.99 -11.94
N LYS A 47 1.33 15.95 -11.85
CA LYS A 47 1.64 17.36 -11.99
C LYS A 47 2.60 17.81 -10.89
N PHE A 48 2.31 17.50 -9.64
CA PHE A 48 3.14 17.83 -8.49
C PHE A 48 4.56 17.26 -8.63
N ILE A 49 4.71 15.99 -9.03
CA ILE A 49 6.02 15.36 -9.25
C ILE A 49 6.84 16.11 -10.32
N ARG A 50 6.19 16.56 -11.41
CA ARG A 50 6.87 17.32 -12.45
C ARG A 50 7.32 18.71 -12.00
N GLU A 51 6.52 19.36 -11.16
CA GLU A 51 6.72 20.76 -10.73
C GLU A 51 7.61 20.90 -9.49
N THR A 52 7.97 19.79 -8.81
CA THR A 52 8.79 19.79 -7.60
C THR A 52 10.04 18.93 -7.75
N ASN A 53 11.02 19.08 -6.84
CA ASN A 53 12.34 18.47 -6.96
C ASN A 53 12.72 17.63 -5.73
N PHE A 54 11.75 17.05 -5.02
CA PHE A 54 12.05 16.07 -3.97
C PHE A 54 12.80 14.87 -4.55
N SER A 55 13.71 14.31 -3.78
CA SER A 55 14.48 13.14 -4.23
C SER A 55 13.63 11.89 -4.34
N HIS A 56 12.68 11.72 -3.41
CA HIS A 56 11.77 10.57 -3.32
C HIS A 56 10.32 11.02 -3.12
N TYR A 57 9.43 10.30 -3.75
CA TYR A 57 7.99 10.48 -3.59
C TYR A 57 7.38 9.24 -2.97
N ILE A 58 6.51 9.44 -2.00
CA ILE A 58 5.83 8.38 -1.28
C ILE A 58 4.34 8.51 -1.60
N VAL A 59 3.73 7.43 -2.08
CA VAL A 59 2.29 7.39 -2.36
C VAL A 59 1.58 6.62 -1.27
N MET A 60 0.54 7.22 -0.70
CA MET A 60 -0.27 6.64 0.35
C MET A 60 -1.75 6.80 0.07
N SER A 61 -2.54 5.73 0.27
CA SER A 61 -4.00 5.80 0.30
C SER A 61 -4.49 6.38 1.63
N ASP A 62 -5.72 6.89 1.65
CA ASP A 62 -6.32 7.53 2.84
C ASP A 62 -6.95 6.56 3.84
N ASP A 63 -6.81 5.26 3.63
CA ASP A 63 -7.37 4.20 4.46
C ASP A 63 -6.32 3.33 5.15
N GLY A 64 -5.07 3.78 5.17
CA GLY A 64 -3.97 3.13 5.89
C GLY A 64 -3.61 3.86 7.18
N VAL A 65 -3.59 3.15 8.31
CA VAL A 65 -3.07 3.65 9.57
C VAL A 65 -1.62 3.22 9.71
N VAL A 66 -0.74 4.19 9.86
CA VAL A 66 0.71 3.99 9.91
C VAL A 66 1.18 4.08 11.35
N SER A 67 1.88 3.08 11.85
CA SER A 67 2.62 3.19 13.11
C SER A 67 3.96 3.88 12.90
N LYS A 68 4.54 4.39 13.99
CA LYS A 68 5.88 5.01 13.93
C LYS A 68 6.94 4.00 13.45
N GLU A 69 6.87 2.77 13.93
CA GLU A 69 7.81 1.70 13.56
C GLU A 69 7.73 1.36 12.07
N ALA A 70 6.52 1.30 11.52
CA ALA A 70 6.33 1.04 10.09
C ALA A 70 6.86 2.21 9.25
N ALA A 71 6.57 3.45 9.66
CA ALA A 71 7.08 4.65 8.98
C ALA A 71 8.61 4.69 8.99
N ASP A 72 9.23 4.50 10.15
CA ASP A 72 10.68 4.50 10.30
C ASP A 72 11.33 3.38 9.47
N THR A 73 10.73 2.20 9.44
CA THR A 73 11.18 1.07 8.61
C THR A 73 11.15 1.42 7.13
N ILE A 74 10.03 1.97 6.66
CA ILE A 74 9.86 2.33 5.24
C ILE A 74 10.86 3.42 4.83
N LEU A 75 10.98 4.48 5.63
CA LEU A 75 11.89 5.60 5.33
C LEU A 75 13.35 5.14 5.36
N LYS A 76 13.75 4.33 6.34
CA LYS A 76 15.11 3.77 6.45
C LYS A 76 15.51 3.00 5.19
N TYR A 77 14.65 2.11 4.71
CA TYR A 77 15.00 1.30 3.53
C TYR A 77 14.83 2.07 2.21
N ALA A 78 13.92 3.04 2.15
CA ALA A 78 13.80 3.93 1.00
C ALA A 78 15.01 4.86 0.79
N GLU A 79 15.75 5.19 1.86
CA GLU A 79 17.00 5.93 1.78
C GLU A 79 18.14 5.13 1.16
N MET A 80 18.05 3.79 1.20
CA MET A 80 19.08 2.90 0.65
C MET A 80 18.94 2.79 -0.87
N ASP A 81 19.97 3.14 -1.61
CA ASP A 81 19.98 3.14 -3.09
C ASP A 81 19.77 1.76 -3.73
N GLU A 82 19.94 0.68 -2.97
CA GLU A 82 19.76 -0.70 -3.47
C GLU A 82 18.29 -1.10 -3.67
N TYR A 83 17.34 -0.37 -3.08
CA TYR A 83 15.91 -0.65 -3.17
C TYR A 83 15.23 0.37 -4.09
N GLU A 84 15.01 -0.03 -5.36
CA GLU A 84 14.45 0.85 -6.40
C GLU A 84 13.06 1.37 -6.04
N VAL A 85 12.21 0.47 -5.53
CA VAL A 85 10.88 0.78 -4.98
C VAL A 85 10.72 0.02 -3.68
N PHE A 86 10.36 0.72 -2.62
CA PHE A 86 10.02 0.13 -1.34
C PHE A 86 8.55 0.41 -1.00
N THR A 87 7.84 -0.56 -0.41
CA THR A 87 6.43 -0.41 -0.06
C THR A 87 6.13 -1.01 1.30
N GLY A 88 5.21 -0.40 2.02
CA GLY A 88 4.56 -1.09 3.13
C GLY A 88 3.64 -2.21 2.63
N TRP A 89 3.10 -2.98 3.54
CA TRP A 89 2.12 -4.01 3.22
C TRP A 89 0.92 -3.96 4.17
N MET A 90 -0.20 -4.46 3.72
CA MET A 90 -1.48 -4.47 4.44
C MET A 90 -2.09 -5.87 4.42
N ASN A 91 -3.07 -6.12 5.26
CA ASN A 91 -4.01 -7.22 5.05
C ASN A 91 -4.96 -6.87 3.90
N MET A 92 -5.32 -7.86 3.06
CA MET A 92 -6.07 -7.62 1.83
C MET A 92 -7.51 -7.17 2.07
N HIS A 93 -8.33 -7.98 2.73
CA HIS A 93 -9.76 -7.72 2.93
C HIS A 93 -10.35 -8.62 4.02
N ILE A 94 -11.63 -8.41 4.30
CA ILE A 94 -12.44 -9.30 5.12
C ILE A 94 -13.16 -10.28 4.19
N GLU A 95 -13.12 -11.55 4.52
CA GLU A 95 -13.85 -12.59 3.80
C GLU A 95 -15.39 -12.39 3.90
N PRO A 96 -16.18 -12.93 2.93
CA PRO A 96 -17.64 -12.75 2.96
C PRO A 96 -18.33 -13.24 4.22
N ASP A 97 -17.76 -14.22 4.90
CA ASP A 97 -18.25 -14.77 6.17
C ASP A 97 -17.92 -13.88 7.38
N GLY A 98 -17.23 -12.76 7.17
CA GLY A 98 -16.81 -11.83 8.20
C GLY A 98 -15.47 -12.19 8.85
N ASN A 99 -14.79 -13.22 8.42
CA ASN A 99 -13.43 -13.52 8.86
C ASN A 99 -12.43 -12.60 8.17
N PHE A 100 -11.28 -12.37 8.82
CA PHE A 100 -10.19 -11.65 8.17
C PHE A 100 -9.55 -12.49 7.09
N SER A 101 -9.23 -11.84 5.99
CA SER A 101 -8.32 -12.41 5.03
C SER A 101 -6.97 -12.66 5.70
N TYR A 102 -6.52 -13.90 5.68
CA TYR A 102 -5.16 -14.28 6.08
C TYR A 102 -4.10 -13.85 5.06
N ILE A 103 -4.50 -13.11 4.06
CA ILE A 103 -3.72 -12.77 2.89
C ILE A 103 -3.25 -11.33 3.01
N SER A 104 -1.94 -11.13 2.79
CA SER A 104 -1.32 -9.82 2.74
C SER A 104 -1.40 -9.20 1.34
N THR A 105 -1.07 -7.91 1.22
CA THR A 105 -0.84 -7.26 -0.07
C THR A 105 0.53 -7.59 -0.70
N VAL A 106 1.31 -8.47 -0.10
CA VAL A 106 2.57 -8.97 -0.67
C VAL A 106 2.25 -10.06 -1.68
N SER A 107 2.74 -9.91 -2.91
CA SER A 107 2.47 -10.86 -4.00
C SER A 107 3.75 -11.24 -4.72
N GLN A 108 3.85 -12.50 -5.11
CA GLN A 108 4.90 -13.01 -5.99
C GLN A 108 4.37 -13.40 -7.37
N GLY A 109 3.07 -13.33 -7.59
CA GLY A 109 2.42 -13.60 -8.86
C GLY A 109 2.74 -12.56 -9.93
N TYR A 110 2.63 -12.95 -11.18
CA TYR A 110 2.80 -12.05 -12.31
C TYR A 110 1.50 -11.30 -12.58
N LEU A 111 1.50 -9.97 -12.45
CA LEU A 111 0.28 -9.15 -12.54
C LEU A 111 -0.48 -9.25 -13.87
N PRO A 112 0.13 -9.39 -15.06
CA PRO A 112 -0.59 -9.64 -16.30
C PRO A 112 -1.47 -10.88 -16.28
N GLU A 113 -1.04 -11.96 -15.61
CA GLU A 113 -1.84 -13.19 -15.46
C GLU A 113 -3.11 -12.96 -14.62
N ILE A 114 -3.06 -12.00 -13.69
CA ILE A 114 -4.21 -11.58 -12.90
C ILE A 114 -5.28 -10.95 -13.78
N LEU A 115 -4.86 -10.06 -14.67
CA LEU A 115 -5.78 -9.25 -15.48
C LEU A 115 -6.48 -10.09 -16.55
N GLU A 116 -5.83 -11.13 -17.05
CA GLU A 116 -6.46 -12.10 -17.96
C GLU A 116 -7.51 -12.93 -17.24
N ASN A 117 -7.27 -13.28 -15.98
CA ASN A 117 -8.17 -14.08 -15.15
C ASN A 117 -9.36 -13.28 -14.59
N GLU A 118 -9.26 -11.94 -14.46
CA GLU A 118 -10.40 -11.10 -14.04
C GLU A 118 -11.61 -11.17 -14.99
N LYS A 119 -11.41 -11.62 -16.23
CA LYS A 119 -12.47 -11.74 -17.25
C LYS A 119 -13.10 -13.13 -17.35
N GLY A 120 -12.58 -14.12 -16.64
CA GLY A 120 -13.03 -15.51 -16.69
C GLY A 120 -13.80 -15.99 -15.46
N PRO A 121 -14.36 -17.21 -15.49
CA PRO A 121 -15.02 -17.82 -14.33
C PRO A 121 -14.09 -18.11 -13.14
N MET A 122 -12.79 -17.87 -13.28
CA MET A 122 -11.74 -18.09 -12.29
C MET A 122 -11.45 -16.84 -11.44
N ARG A 123 -12.47 -16.03 -11.18
CA ARG A 123 -12.37 -14.81 -10.32
C ARG A 123 -11.76 -15.03 -8.93
N ASN A 124 -11.57 -16.28 -8.52
CA ASN A 124 -11.08 -16.64 -7.19
C ASN A 124 -9.61 -17.09 -7.16
N GLU A 125 -8.93 -17.20 -8.30
CA GLU A 125 -7.50 -17.49 -8.36
C GLU A 125 -6.73 -16.17 -8.59
N TYR A 126 -6.77 -15.29 -7.59
CA TYR A 126 -5.79 -14.20 -7.53
C TYR A 126 -4.39 -14.80 -7.53
N PRO A 127 -3.40 -14.08 -8.10
CA PRO A 127 -2.02 -14.49 -7.98
C PRO A 127 -1.73 -14.74 -6.51
N PRO A 128 -0.72 -15.53 -6.20
CA PRO A 128 -0.45 -15.92 -4.85
C PRO A 128 -0.08 -14.70 -4.00
N TRP A 129 -1.12 -14.06 -3.49
CA TRP A 129 -0.99 -13.18 -2.37
C TRP A 129 -0.48 -14.01 -1.21
N LEU A 130 0.60 -13.57 -0.61
CA LEU A 130 1.25 -14.36 0.42
C LEU A 130 0.46 -14.29 1.72
N PRO A 131 0.35 -15.42 2.46
CA PRO A 131 -0.23 -15.42 3.79
C PRO A 131 0.50 -14.45 4.72
N ILE A 132 -0.25 -13.82 5.63
CA ILE A 132 0.32 -12.91 6.63
C ILE A 132 1.39 -13.62 7.46
N GLU A 133 1.15 -14.85 7.88
CA GLU A 133 2.12 -15.66 8.63
C GLU A 133 3.43 -15.86 7.87
N TRP A 134 3.35 -16.03 6.56
CA TRP A 134 4.56 -16.14 5.76
C TRP A 134 5.33 -14.82 5.78
N VAL A 135 4.65 -13.66 5.58
CA VAL A 135 5.32 -12.35 5.59
C VAL A 135 6.00 -12.08 6.91
N ILE A 136 5.33 -12.32 8.03
CA ILE A 136 5.90 -12.07 9.37
C ILE A 136 7.02 -13.05 9.75
N SER A 137 7.08 -14.24 9.14
CA SER A 137 8.15 -15.20 9.38
C SER A 137 9.47 -14.84 8.68
N GLN A 138 9.45 -13.89 7.76
CA GLN A 138 10.66 -13.48 7.04
C GLN A 138 11.52 -12.55 7.91
N GLU A 139 12.82 -12.80 7.98
CA GLU A 139 13.77 -11.99 8.76
C GLU A 139 14.45 -10.88 7.96
N GLY A 140 14.27 -10.88 6.65
CA GLY A 140 14.94 -9.94 5.74
C GLY A 140 13.98 -9.24 4.79
N MET A 141 14.58 -8.69 3.74
CA MET A 141 13.85 -8.03 2.68
C MET A 141 13.05 -9.03 1.86
N ILE A 142 11.82 -8.68 1.60
CA ILE A 142 10.87 -9.48 0.83
C ILE A 142 10.70 -8.82 -0.53
N ARG A 143 11.00 -9.55 -1.59
CA ARG A 143 10.66 -9.13 -2.93
C ARG A 143 9.17 -9.34 -3.18
N THR A 144 8.49 -8.28 -3.62
CA THR A 144 7.08 -8.35 -3.99
C THR A 144 6.86 -7.91 -5.42
N LYS A 145 5.76 -8.33 -6.02
CA LYS A 145 5.32 -7.87 -7.35
C LYS A 145 4.37 -6.68 -7.27
N MET A 146 3.91 -6.35 -6.06
CA MET A 146 2.92 -5.31 -5.83
C MET A 146 3.52 -4.13 -5.07
N ALA A 147 3.51 -2.95 -5.69
CA ALA A 147 3.69 -1.67 -5.04
C ALA A 147 2.29 -1.12 -4.72
N ASN A 148 1.69 -1.65 -3.66
CA ASN A 148 0.41 -1.15 -3.18
C ASN A 148 0.61 0.24 -2.56
N PHE A 149 -0.37 1.13 -2.63
CA PHE A 149 -0.22 2.48 -2.08
C PHE A 149 -0.32 2.52 -0.55
N ALA A 150 0.39 1.61 0.10
CA ALA A 150 0.67 1.58 1.53
C ALA A 150 2.05 2.18 1.80
N MET A 151 2.23 3.47 1.61
CA MET A 151 3.52 4.15 1.65
C MET A 151 4.53 3.57 0.63
N SER A 152 4.13 3.46 -0.63
CA SER A 152 5.07 3.08 -1.71
C SER A 152 6.00 4.23 -2.04
N VAL A 153 7.29 3.99 -1.91
CA VAL A 153 8.36 4.97 -2.07
C VAL A 153 9.18 4.63 -3.30
N ALA A 154 9.47 5.62 -4.13
CA ALA A 154 10.43 5.52 -5.21
C ALA A 154 11.12 6.87 -5.47
N LYS A 155 12.27 6.81 -6.17
CA LYS A 155 12.95 8.02 -6.66
C LYS A 155 12.08 8.76 -7.67
N ARG A 156 12.28 10.07 -7.76
CA ARG A 156 11.57 10.95 -8.69
C ARG A 156 11.61 10.44 -10.14
N GLU A 157 12.76 9.95 -10.57
CA GLU A 157 12.98 9.49 -11.94
C GLU A 157 12.03 8.34 -12.31
N ILE A 158 11.77 7.43 -11.37
CA ILE A 158 10.84 6.31 -11.59
C ILE A 158 9.42 6.82 -11.83
N PHE A 159 8.96 7.81 -11.07
CA PHE A 159 7.62 8.40 -11.28
C PHE A 159 7.53 9.23 -12.55
N LEU A 160 8.63 9.86 -12.98
CA LEU A 160 8.66 10.60 -14.24
C LEU A 160 8.62 9.66 -15.45
N GLU A 161 9.30 8.53 -15.38
CA GLU A 161 9.32 7.50 -16.42
C GLU A 161 8.02 6.67 -16.42
N LEU A 162 7.49 6.35 -15.25
CA LEU A 162 6.27 5.58 -15.04
C LEU A 162 5.23 6.40 -14.27
N PRO A 163 4.58 7.41 -14.89
CA PRO A 163 3.60 8.24 -14.23
C PRO A 163 2.45 7.40 -13.64
N LEU A 164 1.88 7.85 -12.55
CA LEU A 164 0.73 7.20 -11.92
C LEU A 164 -0.48 7.24 -12.87
N MET A 165 -1.09 6.10 -13.11
CA MET A 165 -2.24 5.95 -14.01
C MET A 165 -3.20 4.91 -13.46
N THR A 166 -4.47 5.03 -13.82
CA THR A 166 -5.46 3.96 -13.65
C THR A 166 -5.54 3.10 -14.90
N TRP A 167 -6.17 1.95 -14.80
CA TRP A 167 -6.62 1.21 -15.98
C TRP A 167 -7.69 2.02 -16.74
N PRO A 168 -8.00 1.67 -18.00
CA PRO A 168 -9.03 2.37 -18.79
C PRO A 168 -10.41 2.44 -18.13
N ASN A 169 -10.71 1.53 -17.19
CA ASN A 169 -11.92 1.56 -16.37
C ASN A 169 -11.88 2.60 -15.22
N GLY A 170 -10.80 3.35 -15.09
CA GLY A 170 -10.62 4.40 -14.08
C GLY A 170 -10.29 3.90 -12.68
N ARG A 171 -9.83 2.65 -12.51
CA ARG A 171 -9.58 2.01 -11.21
C ARG A 171 -8.17 1.41 -11.13
N SER A 172 -7.78 1.03 -9.90
CA SER A 172 -6.59 0.22 -9.60
C SER A 172 -5.29 0.83 -10.10
N SER A 173 -5.01 2.07 -9.73
CA SER A 173 -3.75 2.75 -10.08
C SER A 173 -2.51 2.04 -9.52
N ASP A 174 -2.61 1.46 -8.34
CA ASP A 174 -1.56 0.65 -7.73
C ASP A 174 -1.22 -0.61 -8.55
N HIS A 175 -2.24 -1.33 -9.03
CA HIS A 175 -2.07 -2.46 -9.93
C HIS A 175 -1.45 -2.04 -11.28
N ASN A 176 -1.94 -0.93 -11.85
CA ASN A 176 -1.40 -0.41 -13.10
C ASN A 176 0.09 -0.06 -12.95
N TRP A 177 0.43 0.69 -11.90
CA TRP A 177 1.81 1.07 -11.65
C TRP A 177 2.69 -0.14 -11.38
N SER A 178 2.26 -1.07 -10.54
CA SER A 178 2.97 -2.31 -10.25
C SER A 178 3.24 -3.16 -11.49
N THR A 179 2.26 -3.28 -12.40
CA THR A 179 2.43 -3.98 -13.67
C THR A 179 3.52 -3.33 -14.53
N ARG A 180 3.49 -2.01 -14.61
CA ARG A 180 4.47 -1.25 -15.42
C ARG A 180 5.87 -1.31 -14.81
N LEU A 181 6.01 -1.27 -13.48
CA LEU A 181 7.28 -1.52 -12.81
C LEU A 181 7.85 -2.90 -13.19
N GLN A 182 7.02 -3.94 -13.16
CA GLN A 182 7.45 -5.29 -13.58
C GLN A 182 7.87 -5.35 -15.04
N MET A 183 7.11 -4.72 -15.94
CA MET A 183 7.45 -4.68 -17.37
C MET A 183 8.80 -3.99 -17.63
N MET A 184 9.15 -3.01 -16.81
CA MET A 184 10.44 -2.31 -16.87
C MET A 184 11.56 -3.03 -16.10
N GLY A 185 11.27 -4.16 -15.45
CA GLY A 185 12.24 -4.90 -14.65
C GLY A 185 12.58 -4.27 -13.31
N ILE A 186 11.86 -3.21 -12.90
CA ILE A 186 12.08 -2.50 -11.65
C ILE A 186 11.59 -3.38 -10.49
N ARG A 187 12.43 -3.51 -9.48
CA ARG A 187 12.18 -4.40 -8.34
C ARG A 187 11.46 -3.65 -7.24
N VAL A 188 10.42 -4.28 -6.70
CA VAL A 188 9.66 -3.79 -5.54
C VAL A 188 10.01 -4.63 -4.32
N TRP A 189 10.24 -3.95 -3.20
CA TRP A 189 10.66 -4.55 -1.94
C TRP A 189 9.73 -4.15 -0.80
N THR A 190 9.64 -5.02 0.20
CA THR A 190 8.97 -4.73 1.47
C THR A 190 9.71 -5.42 2.61
N HIS A 191 9.31 -5.12 3.84
CA HIS A 191 9.83 -5.75 5.06
C HIS A 191 8.67 -6.12 5.97
N ARG A 192 8.80 -7.20 6.77
CA ARG A 192 7.73 -7.63 7.69
C ARG A 192 7.26 -6.51 8.62
N ASP A 193 8.17 -5.65 9.07
CA ASP A 193 7.86 -4.55 10.00
C ASP A 193 7.27 -3.31 9.30
N ALA A 194 7.14 -3.33 7.97
CA ALA A 194 6.49 -2.27 7.19
C ALA A 194 4.97 -2.47 7.07
N PHE A 195 4.34 -2.99 8.13
CA PHE A 195 2.91 -3.24 8.18
C PHE A 195 2.10 -1.96 8.36
N ILE A 196 1.15 -1.72 7.45
CA ILE A 196 0.18 -0.62 7.49
C ILE A 196 -1.20 -1.23 7.74
N LYS A 197 -1.87 -0.80 8.81
CA LYS A 197 -3.23 -1.25 9.11
C LYS A 197 -4.21 -0.71 8.07
N HIS A 198 -4.91 -1.60 7.37
CA HIS A 198 -5.85 -1.23 6.33
C HIS A 198 -7.25 -0.99 6.90
N LEU A 199 -7.73 0.26 6.83
CA LEU A 199 -9.10 0.63 7.21
C LEU A 199 -10.01 0.50 5.99
N ARG A 200 -10.47 -0.70 5.71
CA ARG A 200 -11.38 -0.91 4.59
C ARG A 200 -12.81 -0.63 5.00
N GLN A 201 -13.46 0.36 4.39
CA GLN A 201 -14.90 0.52 4.49
C GLN A 201 -15.55 -0.68 3.78
N GLY A 202 -16.22 -1.53 4.56
CA GLY A 202 -17.12 -2.53 3.98
C GLY A 202 -18.26 -1.81 3.25
N TRP A 203 -18.89 -2.52 2.31
CA TRP A 203 -20.07 -2.01 1.57
C TRP A 203 -21.27 -1.73 2.48
N THR A 204 -21.19 -2.05 3.78
CA THR A 204 -22.22 -1.80 4.77
C THR A 204 -21.67 -1.02 5.96
N PRO A 205 -22.42 -0.06 6.54
CA PRO A 205 -21.96 0.79 7.65
C PRO A 205 -21.47 0.02 8.88
N TRP A 206 -21.99 -1.16 9.14
CA TRP A 206 -21.60 -2.02 10.27
C TRP A 206 -20.28 -2.76 10.09
N ARG A 207 -19.78 -2.91 8.85
CA ARG A 207 -18.46 -3.52 8.59
C ARG A 207 -17.31 -2.54 8.78
N HIS A 208 -17.62 -1.26 8.88
CA HIS A 208 -16.63 -0.21 9.06
C HIS A 208 -15.83 -0.37 10.37
N ASN A 209 -16.49 -0.75 11.44
CA ASN A 209 -15.87 -0.85 12.76
C ASN A 209 -14.93 -2.06 12.92
N TRP A 210 -15.04 -3.06 12.08
CA TRP A 210 -14.26 -4.30 12.20
C TRP A 210 -12.80 -4.13 11.82
N LEU A 211 -12.52 -3.22 10.89
CA LEU A 211 -11.16 -2.98 10.39
C LEU A 211 -10.40 -1.94 11.20
N VAL A 212 -11.11 -1.13 11.93
CA VAL A 212 -10.56 -0.19 12.90
C VAL A 212 -9.98 -0.93 14.11
N GLY A 213 -10.26 -2.24 14.19
CA GLY A 213 -9.83 -3.07 15.30
C GLY A 213 -8.32 -3.08 15.51
N LYS A 214 -7.94 -3.67 16.44
CA LYS A 214 -6.73 -3.85 17.21
C LYS A 214 -5.60 -4.62 16.49
N VAL A 215 -5.64 -4.74 15.14
CA VAL A 215 -4.56 -5.40 14.41
C VAL A 215 -3.34 -4.48 14.38
N THR A 216 -2.34 -4.86 15.11
CA THR A 216 -1.02 -4.24 15.11
C THR A 216 0.01 -5.28 14.70
N PRO A 217 1.22 -4.91 14.29
CA PRO A 217 2.30 -5.88 14.10
C PRO A 217 2.43 -6.81 15.31
N GLN A 218 2.33 -6.28 16.52
CA GLN A 218 2.42 -7.06 17.75
C GLN A 218 1.31 -8.12 17.87
N THR A 219 0.06 -7.77 17.58
CA THR A 219 -1.05 -8.74 17.63
C THR A 219 -0.94 -9.80 16.54
N ILE A 220 -0.35 -9.48 15.40
CA ILE A 220 -0.02 -10.44 14.34
C ILE A 220 1.05 -11.42 14.83
N TYR A 221 2.16 -10.93 15.37
CA TYR A 221 3.26 -11.77 15.90
C TYR A 221 2.80 -12.68 17.03
N GLU A 222 1.90 -12.21 17.89
CA GLU A 222 1.34 -12.97 18.98
C GLU A 222 0.25 -13.96 18.53
N GLY A 223 -0.13 -13.98 17.27
CA GLY A 223 -1.24 -14.79 16.74
C GLY A 223 -2.63 -14.38 17.20
N LYS A 224 -2.74 -13.30 17.98
CA LYS A 224 -4.00 -12.81 18.57
C LYS A 224 -4.95 -12.17 17.57
N TRP A 225 -4.47 -11.83 16.39
CA TRP A 225 -5.28 -11.24 15.34
C TRP A 225 -6.36 -12.17 14.79
N ARG A 226 -6.28 -13.47 15.11
CA ARG A 226 -7.29 -14.47 14.74
C ARG A 226 -8.48 -14.48 15.68
N ASP A 227 -8.35 -13.95 16.88
CA ASP A 227 -9.40 -13.96 17.89
C ASP A 227 -10.38 -12.83 17.60
N ARG A 228 -11.64 -13.15 17.36
CA ARG A 228 -12.71 -12.16 17.06
C ARG A 228 -12.80 -11.03 18.08
N GLU A 229 -12.46 -11.29 19.34
CA GLU A 229 -12.45 -10.32 20.42
C GLU A 229 -11.46 -9.17 20.22
N HIS A 230 -10.45 -9.35 19.38
CA HIS A 230 -9.48 -8.31 19.05
C HIS A 230 -9.95 -7.34 17.96
N TYR A 231 -11.12 -7.58 17.37
CA TYR A 231 -11.66 -6.82 16.25
C TYR A 231 -12.93 -6.03 16.58
N VAL A 232 -13.43 -6.12 17.82
CA VAL A 232 -14.61 -5.42 18.31
C VAL A 232 -14.22 -4.16 19.09
#